data_b306b96d6a3646ddf022c54c3a33d49d
#
_entry.id   b306b96d6a3646ddf022c54c3a33d49d
#
_cell.length_a   1.000
_cell.length_b   1.000
_cell.length_c   1.000
_cell.angle_alpha   90.00
_cell.angle_beta   90.00
_cell.angle_gamma   90.00
#
_symmetry.space_group_name_H-M   'P 1'
#
loop_
_entity.id
_entity.type
_entity.pdbx_description
1 polymer ?
#
loop_
_entity_poly.entity_id
_entity_poly.type
_entity_poly.pdbx_seq_one_letter_code
_entity_poly.pdbx_strand_id
1 'polypeptide(L)'
;MDKKYFVIAGDIHFPYQDDKAIDAFLDFIASKKIDIIILNGDILDFYDVSSFDKRPDRINSLQKELDLSYKFMSELRAMKPEADIIFIKGNHSYRLERYLMKHPELYSLNNLKLPNLLRLDELGIEYQDKEYRLGSLKIIHGDMVRKFSGYTARGELEKHDCSGVNGHCFSEDVEVLTPNGWKKIIDIKVGETVGTITKDNQTFEYNTVTDKFVYNNYKELYHIKSSIVDIMVTDKHGLLGFNQDTGKLEDFDAKYLSQTKKRYKFMCASLQNSTVGIDIEDNLLRLIVNICADGSLEASGAIRFHLKKERKIKHLIQLLDDLGYDYSVKPSQKETTNIRIKSKDGLPIVERYFNQGKQLPVEFNQANQHQASLILEEYSITDGNKNSDAKRSYQLASKKESEIDLLQEIFAKNGIRSSKINRGTHYCLTVNTNPLTCITKNNVKVTPYSGKVSCLTVKNGTLIIRSKGKTLVTQNTHRLSAYYYKTPERYLAWFEAGCLCDINPEYVDNPNWQQGFLYGYIEKDSFAVTPIPIVDGKIKCVFNKEE
;
A
#
# COMPACT_ATOMS: atom_id res chain seq x y z
N MET A 1 -28.12 -8.77 -35.74
CA MET A 1 -28.12 -7.46 -35.06
C MET A 1 -27.08 -6.63 -35.76
N ASP A 2 -27.40 -5.37 -36.04
CA ASP A 2 -26.45 -4.44 -36.65
C ASP A 2 -25.32 -4.12 -35.67
N LYS A 3 -24.15 -3.77 -36.18
CA LYS A 3 -22.97 -3.39 -35.41
C LYS A 3 -23.27 -2.13 -34.58
N LYS A 4 -23.23 -2.19 -33.25
CA LYS A 4 -23.41 -1.06 -32.34
C LYS A 4 -22.06 -0.63 -31.75
N TYR A 5 -21.77 0.68 -31.80
CA TYR A 5 -20.57 1.29 -31.25
C TYR A 5 -20.84 1.79 -29.83
N PHE A 6 -19.90 1.54 -28.92
CA PHE A 6 -20.01 1.97 -27.53
C PHE A 6 -18.76 2.66 -27.02
N VAL A 7 -18.93 3.47 -25.98
CA VAL A 7 -17.86 4.06 -25.20
C VAL A 7 -18.12 3.81 -23.71
N ILE A 8 -17.06 3.56 -22.95
CA ILE A 8 -17.11 3.36 -21.48
C ILE A 8 -16.12 4.33 -20.85
N ALA A 9 -16.60 5.23 -19.99
CA ALA A 9 -15.81 6.15 -19.20
C ALA A 9 -16.30 6.16 -17.76
N GLY A 10 -15.42 6.43 -16.78
CA GLY A 10 -15.73 6.51 -15.36
C GLY A 10 -14.68 7.30 -14.62
N ASP A 11 -14.74 7.28 -13.28
CA ASP A 11 -13.76 7.93 -12.40
C ASP A 11 -13.54 9.41 -12.78
N ILE A 12 -14.63 10.16 -12.92
CA ILE A 12 -14.61 11.60 -13.24
C ILE A 12 -14.44 12.40 -11.95
N HIS A 13 -15.11 11.97 -10.89
CA HIS A 13 -15.04 12.59 -9.56
C HIS A 13 -15.38 14.09 -9.53
N PHE A 14 -16.48 14.51 -10.19
CA PHE A 14 -16.91 15.90 -10.03
C PHE A 14 -16.94 16.31 -8.55
N PRO A 15 -16.39 17.49 -8.17
CA PRO A 15 -15.86 18.59 -8.98
C PRO A 15 -14.32 18.52 -9.19
N TYR A 16 -13.69 17.34 -9.15
CA TYR A 16 -12.23 17.14 -9.30
C TYR A 16 -11.87 16.53 -10.66
N GLN A 17 -12.70 16.76 -11.67
CA GLN A 17 -12.42 16.36 -13.06
C GLN A 17 -11.20 17.09 -13.63
N ASP A 18 -10.56 16.52 -14.64
CA ASP A 18 -9.63 17.23 -15.51
C ASP A 18 -10.40 17.76 -16.72
N ASP A 19 -10.59 19.08 -16.81
CA ASP A 19 -11.38 19.70 -17.88
C ASP A 19 -10.82 19.38 -19.27
N LYS A 20 -9.48 19.28 -19.42
CA LYS A 20 -8.87 18.91 -20.71
C LYS A 20 -9.14 17.45 -21.08
N ALA A 21 -9.19 16.56 -20.10
CA ALA A 21 -9.56 15.17 -20.34
C ALA A 21 -11.04 15.03 -20.68
N ILE A 22 -11.91 15.80 -20.03
CA ILE A 22 -13.34 15.89 -20.37
C ILE A 22 -13.53 16.43 -21.78
N ASP A 23 -12.87 17.55 -22.14
CA ASP A 23 -12.96 18.14 -23.48
C ASP A 23 -12.50 17.12 -24.54
N ALA A 24 -11.37 16.45 -24.35
CA ALA A 24 -10.88 15.43 -25.28
C ALA A 24 -11.87 14.24 -25.41
N PHE A 25 -12.52 13.84 -24.33
CA PHE A 25 -13.54 12.82 -24.35
C PHE A 25 -14.79 13.28 -25.11
N LEU A 26 -15.28 14.48 -24.85
CA LEU A 26 -16.45 15.06 -25.56
C LEU A 26 -16.19 15.27 -27.06
N ASP A 27 -15.00 15.75 -27.43
CA ASP A 27 -14.56 15.86 -28.83
C ASP A 27 -14.57 14.49 -29.53
N PHE A 28 -14.12 13.47 -28.84
CA PHE A 28 -14.16 12.10 -29.34
C PHE A 28 -15.60 11.63 -29.55
N ILE A 29 -16.47 11.83 -28.55
CA ILE A 29 -17.91 11.54 -28.66
C ILE A 29 -18.53 12.24 -29.85
N ALA A 30 -18.25 13.54 -30.06
CA ALA A 30 -18.75 14.31 -31.18
C ALA A 30 -18.31 13.74 -32.55
N SER A 31 -17.05 13.31 -32.65
CA SER A 31 -16.40 12.90 -33.89
C SER A 31 -16.70 11.46 -34.34
N LYS A 32 -17.21 10.59 -33.45
CA LYS A 32 -17.42 9.16 -33.75
C LYS A 32 -18.90 8.78 -33.75
N LYS A 33 -19.22 7.70 -34.48
CA LYS A 33 -20.51 7.03 -34.32
C LYS A 33 -20.52 6.33 -32.97
N ILE A 34 -21.48 6.67 -32.12
CA ILE A 34 -21.67 6.08 -30.80
C ILE A 34 -23.16 5.80 -30.61
N ASP A 35 -23.47 4.52 -30.40
CA ASP A 35 -24.83 4.06 -30.19
C ASP A 35 -25.13 3.85 -28.69
N ILE A 36 -24.04 3.63 -27.86
CA ILE A 36 -24.17 3.36 -26.44
C ILE A 36 -23.05 4.09 -25.66
N ILE A 37 -23.42 4.82 -24.59
CA ILE A 37 -22.51 5.51 -23.69
C ILE A 37 -22.68 4.90 -22.29
N ILE A 38 -21.61 4.43 -21.69
CA ILE A 38 -21.63 3.81 -20.37
C ILE A 38 -20.76 4.64 -19.41
N LEU A 39 -21.44 5.27 -18.45
CA LEU A 39 -20.82 6.00 -17.35
C LEU A 39 -20.55 5.01 -16.22
N ASN A 40 -19.33 4.49 -16.17
CA ASN A 40 -18.93 3.33 -15.38
C ASN A 40 -18.51 3.69 -13.96
N GLY A 41 -19.39 4.37 -13.21
CA GLY A 41 -19.19 4.69 -11.79
C GLY A 41 -18.26 5.86 -11.50
N ASP A 42 -18.33 6.33 -10.27
CA ASP A 42 -17.54 7.41 -9.68
C ASP A 42 -17.53 8.69 -10.54
N ILE A 43 -18.73 9.05 -11.04
CA ILE A 43 -18.96 10.30 -11.76
C ILE A 43 -18.91 11.47 -10.78
N LEU A 44 -19.42 11.29 -9.53
CA LEU A 44 -19.35 12.25 -8.44
C LEU A 44 -18.40 11.76 -7.34
N ASP A 45 -17.74 12.69 -6.67
CA ASP A 45 -16.86 12.35 -5.54
C ASP A 45 -17.63 12.16 -4.22
N PHE A 46 -18.67 12.97 -3.96
CA PHE A 46 -19.41 12.96 -2.70
C PHE A 46 -18.53 13.15 -1.46
N TYR A 47 -17.47 13.97 -1.56
CA TYR A 47 -16.55 14.25 -0.45
C TYR A 47 -17.28 14.84 0.76
N ASP A 48 -18.21 15.77 0.55
CA ASP A 48 -18.91 16.50 1.60
C ASP A 48 -19.77 15.61 2.50
N VAL A 49 -20.31 14.51 1.96
CA VAL A 49 -21.10 13.52 2.72
C VAL A 49 -20.29 12.27 3.08
N SER A 50 -19.01 12.24 2.76
CA SER A 50 -18.12 11.13 3.12
C SER A 50 -17.88 11.08 4.64
N SER A 51 -17.37 9.96 5.16
CA SER A 51 -16.97 9.82 6.56
C SER A 51 -15.55 10.32 6.86
N PHE A 52 -14.89 10.96 5.91
CA PHE A 52 -13.54 11.51 6.06
C PHE A 52 -13.56 12.86 6.77
N ASP A 53 -12.46 13.20 7.46
CA ASP A 53 -12.26 14.54 8.04
C ASP A 53 -12.27 15.58 6.91
N LYS A 54 -13.03 16.67 7.11
CA LYS A 54 -13.23 17.69 6.09
C LYS A 54 -12.10 18.71 6.09
N ARG A 55 -11.41 18.84 4.99
CA ARG A 55 -10.46 19.93 4.77
C ARG A 55 -11.23 21.16 4.31
N PRO A 56 -11.06 22.34 4.96
CA PRO A 56 -11.79 23.56 4.59
C PRO A 56 -11.58 23.99 3.13
N ASP A 57 -10.38 23.75 2.60
CA ASP A 57 -9.99 24.07 1.21
C ASP A 57 -10.60 23.11 0.18
N ARG A 58 -11.17 21.98 0.61
CA ARG A 58 -11.83 20.98 -0.25
C ARG A 58 -13.35 20.91 -0.08
N ILE A 59 -13.92 21.69 0.81
CA ILE A 59 -15.37 21.74 0.98
C ILE A 59 -15.97 22.43 -0.25
N ASN A 60 -16.64 21.65 -1.07
CA ASN A 60 -17.46 22.12 -2.16
C ASN A 60 -18.94 21.97 -1.78
N SER A 61 -19.79 22.78 -2.36
CA SER A 61 -21.21 22.57 -2.21
C SER A 61 -21.60 21.25 -2.88
N LEU A 62 -22.27 20.36 -2.16
CA LEU A 62 -22.85 19.13 -2.74
C LEU A 62 -23.72 19.44 -3.96
N GLN A 63 -24.42 20.59 -3.94
CA GLN A 63 -25.20 21.06 -5.08
C GLN A 63 -24.32 21.32 -6.31
N LYS A 64 -23.11 21.86 -6.13
CA LYS A 64 -22.17 22.09 -7.23
C LYS A 64 -21.73 20.77 -7.90
N GLU A 65 -21.48 19.72 -7.10
CA GLU A 65 -21.19 18.38 -7.66
C GLU A 65 -22.33 17.87 -8.53
N LEU A 66 -23.57 17.99 -8.03
CA LEU A 66 -24.77 17.58 -8.75
C LEU A 66 -24.97 18.39 -10.03
N ASP A 67 -24.79 19.71 -9.97
CA ASP A 67 -24.98 20.60 -11.13
C ASP A 67 -23.94 20.33 -12.23
N LEU A 68 -22.67 20.12 -11.87
CA LEU A 68 -21.61 19.78 -12.83
C LEU A 68 -21.87 18.41 -13.48
N SER A 69 -22.27 17.43 -12.70
CA SER A 69 -22.58 16.09 -13.20
C SER A 69 -23.80 16.11 -14.12
N TYR A 70 -24.84 16.85 -13.75
CA TYR A 70 -26.04 17.01 -14.58
C TYR A 70 -25.70 17.73 -15.88
N LYS A 71 -24.90 18.81 -15.83
CA LYS A 71 -24.44 19.53 -17.03
C LYS A 71 -23.72 18.62 -18.00
N PHE A 72 -22.71 17.87 -17.49
CA PHE A 72 -21.94 16.90 -18.30
C PHE A 72 -22.86 15.85 -18.97
N MET A 73 -23.77 15.24 -18.20
CA MET A 73 -24.70 14.25 -18.75
C MET A 73 -25.68 14.86 -19.77
N SER A 74 -26.11 16.10 -19.54
CA SER A 74 -26.96 16.85 -20.50
C SER A 74 -26.23 17.13 -21.81
N GLU A 75 -24.93 17.46 -21.74
CA GLU A 75 -24.08 17.65 -22.92
C GLU A 75 -23.95 16.35 -23.73
N LEU A 76 -23.70 15.21 -23.04
CA LEU A 76 -23.66 13.90 -23.69
C LEU A 76 -24.98 13.56 -24.39
N ARG A 77 -26.11 13.79 -23.73
CA ARG A 77 -27.45 13.59 -24.33
C ARG A 77 -27.68 14.49 -25.51
N ALA A 78 -27.30 15.76 -25.44
CA ALA A 78 -27.43 16.71 -26.53
C ALA A 78 -26.57 16.33 -27.77
N MET A 79 -25.35 15.84 -27.53
CA MET A 79 -24.44 15.37 -28.58
C MET A 79 -24.90 14.08 -29.25
N LYS A 80 -25.54 13.18 -28.50
CA LYS A 80 -25.99 11.85 -28.94
C LYS A 80 -27.44 11.60 -28.51
N PRO A 81 -28.42 12.28 -29.15
CA PRO A 81 -29.83 12.17 -28.74
C PRO A 81 -30.40 10.75 -28.77
N GLU A 82 -29.94 9.94 -29.75
CA GLU A 82 -30.42 8.58 -29.97
C GLU A 82 -29.60 7.50 -29.28
N ALA A 83 -28.52 7.86 -28.57
CA ALA A 83 -27.68 6.86 -27.91
C ALA A 83 -28.31 6.35 -26.61
N ASP A 84 -28.18 5.06 -26.35
CA ASP A 84 -28.48 4.49 -25.05
C ASP A 84 -27.41 4.97 -24.05
N ILE A 85 -27.79 5.72 -23.00
CA ILE A 85 -26.85 6.17 -21.94
C ILE A 85 -27.15 5.39 -20.69
N ILE A 86 -26.13 4.70 -20.16
CA ILE A 86 -26.22 3.87 -18.96
C ILE A 86 -25.32 4.46 -17.86
N PHE A 87 -25.86 4.66 -16.67
CA PHE A 87 -25.13 5.09 -15.48
C PHE A 87 -25.00 3.90 -14.52
N ILE A 88 -23.76 3.41 -14.31
CA ILE A 88 -23.44 2.38 -13.33
C ILE A 88 -22.99 3.05 -12.04
N LYS A 89 -23.54 2.64 -10.90
CA LYS A 89 -23.14 3.18 -9.59
C LYS A 89 -21.71 2.79 -9.23
N GLY A 90 -20.89 3.77 -8.82
CA GLY A 90 -19.55 3.55 -8.27
C GLY A 90 -19.50 3.52 -6.75
N ASN A 91 -18.33 3.25 -6.19
CA ASN A 91 -18.13 3.16 -4.75
C ASN A 91 -18.19 4.55 -4.04
N HIS A 92 -17.87 5.65 -4.73
CA HIS A 92 -18.06 7.00 -4.19
C HIS A 92 -19.54 7.36 -4.03
N SER A 93 -20.39 6.91 -4.94
CA SER A 93 -21.85 7.06 -4.80
C SER A 93 -22.41 6.40 -3.54
N TYR A 94 -21.73 5.37 -3.02
CA TYR A 94 -22.10 4.72 -1.76
C TYR A 94 -21.84 5.62 -0.52
N ARG A 95 -21.05 6.70 -0.65
CA ARG A 95 -20.85 7.70 0.42
C ARG A 95 -22.17 8.39 0.77
N LEU A 96 -22.97 8.74 -0.26
CA LEU A 96 -24.31 9.30 -0.06
C LEU A 96 -25.24 8.31 0.65
N GLU A 97 -25.31 7.07 0.20
CA GLU A 97 -26.15 6.05 0.85
C GLU A 97 -25.76 5.84 2.30
N ARG A 98 -24.46 5.76 2.61
CA ARG A 98 -23.95 5.65 3.99
C ARG A 98 -24.34 6.86 4.84
N TYR A 99 -24.31 8.06 4.27
CA TYR A 99 -24.74 9.26 4.96
C TYR A 99 -26.23 9.17 5.30
N LEU A 100 -27.07 8.84 4.34
CA LEU A 100 -28.50 8.66 4.53
C LEU A 100 -28.85 7.55 5.53
N MET A 101 -28.09 6.43 5.53
CA MET A 101 -28.26 5.36 6.53
C MET A 101 -27.98 5.83 7.96
N LYS A 102 -27.11 6.84 8.15
CA LYS A 102 -26.85 7.48 9.44
C LYS A 102 -27.89 8.52 9.82
N HIS A 103 -28.74 8.91 8.86
CA HIS A 103 -29.82 9.88 9.00
C HIS A 103 -31.13 9.22 8.53
N PRO A 104 -31.70 8.26 9.33
CA PRO A 104 -32.84 7.46 8.90
C PRO A 104 -34.07 8.28 8.53
N GLU A 105 -34.22 9.47 9.14
CA GLU A 105 -35.27 10.43 8.82
C GLU A 105 -35.23 10.95 7.38
N LEU A 106 -34.02 10.96 6.77
CA LEU A 106 -33.80 11.38 5.37
C LEU A 106 -33.82 10.20 4.41
N TYR A 107 -33.52 8.99 4.86
CA TYR A 107 -33.35 7.79 4.04
C TYR A 107 -34.62 7.43 3.26
N SER A 108 -35.79 7.73 3.80
CA SER A 108 -37.08 7.45 3.17
C SER A 108 -37.45 8.42 2.04
N LEU A 109 -36.72 9.53 1.91
CA LEU A 109 -37.04 10.56 0.89
C LEU A 109 -36.54 10.11 -0.49
N ASN A 110 -37.48 9.83 -1.40
CA ASN A 110 -37.16 9.40 -2.75
C ASN A 110 -36.29 10.39 -3.50
N ASN A 111 -36.50 11.70 -3.28
CA ASN A 111 -35.73 12.77 -3.95
C ASN A 111 -34.25 12.78 -3.56
N LEU A 112 -33.86 12.10 -2.48
CA LEU A 112 -32.46 11.98 -2.05
C LEU A 112 -31.78 10.71 -2.60
N LYS A 113 -32.50 9.87 -3.32
CA LYS A 113 -31.89 8.75 -4.04
C LYS A 113 -31.07 9.25 -5.24
N LEU A 114 -29.92 8.63 -5.47
CA LEU A 114 -28.97 9.05 -6.49
C LEU A 114 -29.59 9.29 -7.88
N PRO A 115 -30.43 8.40 -8.45
CA PRO A 115 -31.03 8.66 -9.77
C PRO A 115 -31.88 9.93 -9.79
N ASN A 116 -32.60 10.21 -8.71
CA ASN A 116 -33.47 11.38 -8.62
C ASN A 116 -32.68 12.68 -8.40
N LEU A 117 -31.62 12.62 -7.57
CA LEU A 117 -30.72 13.76 -7.38
C LEU A 117 -30.02 14.16 -8.69
N LEU A 118 -29.66 13.18 -9.51
CA LEU A 118 -29.03 13.39 -10.81
C LEU A 118 -30.04 13.60 -11.94
N ARG A 119 -31.35 13.49 -11.66
CA ARG A 119 -32.42 13.69 -12.63
C ARG A 119 -32.24 12.80 -13.88
N LEU A 120 -31.80 11.52 -13.68
CA LEU A 120 -31.43 10.64 -14.77
C LEU A 120 -32.61 10.35 -15.71
N ASP A 121 -33.83 10.26 -15.18
CA ASP A 121 -35.06 10.02 -15.95
C ASP A 121 -35.33 11.16 -16.94
N GLU A 122 -35.04 12.42 -16.54
CA GLU A 122 -35.24 13.60 -17.42
C GLU A 122 -34.27 13.56 -18.61
N LEU A 123 -33.11 12.95 -18.44
CA LEU A 123 -32.09 12.78 -19.48
C LEU A 123 -32.23 11.48 -20.26
N GLY A 124 -33.21 10.63 -19.92
CA GLY A 124 -33.35 9.30 -20.50
C GLY A 124 -32.13 8.40 -20.24
N ILE A 125 -31.52 8.49 -19.05
CA ILE A 125 -30.34 7.71 -18.65
C ILE A 125 -30.77 6.53 -17.81
N GLU A 126 -30.40 5.33 -18.22
CA GLU A 126 -30.66 4.09 -17.49
C GLU A 126 -29.72 3.96 -16.29
N TYR A 127 -30.26 3.74 -15.09
CA TYR A 127 -29.47 3.53 -13.86
C TYR A 127 -29.25 2.06 -13.55
N GLN A 128 -28.02 1.68 -13.24
CA GLN A 128 -27.61 0.34 -12.81
C GLN A 128 -26.90 0.38 -11.45
N ASP A 129 -27.41 -0.38 -10.49
CA ASP A 129 -26.88 -0.40 -9.11
C ASP A 129 -25.53 -1.14 -8.98
N LYS A 130 -25.26 -2.14 -9.84
CA LYS A 130 -24.08 -3.01 -9.68
C LYS A 130 -23.36 -3.32 -10.99
N GLU A 131 -24.05 -3.73 -12.02
CA GLU A 131 -23.48 -4.21 -13.27
C GLU A 131 -24.41 -3.96 -14.45
N TYR A 132 -23.79 -3.82 -15.62
CA TYR A 132 -24.52 -3.79 -16.89
C TYR A 132 -23.96 -4.87 -17.82
N ARG A 133 -24.84 -5.48 -18.62
CA ARG A 133 -24.43 -6.45 -19.63
C ARG A 133 -24.70 -5.93 -21.03
N LEU A 134 -23.64 -5.84 -21.81
CA LEU A 134 -23.69 -5.50 -23.21
C LEU A 134 -23.34 -6.76 -24.04
N GLY A 135 -24.35 -7.53 -24.42
CA GLY A 135 -24.16 -8.87 -25.01
C GLY A 135 -23.35 -9.80 -24.09
N SER A 136 -22.23 -10.29 -24.58
CA SER A 136 -21.30 -11.13 -23.80
C SER A 136 -20.34 -10.34 -22.89
N LEU A 137 -20.30 -9.01 -23.00
CA LEU A 137 -19.45 -8.15 -22.20
C LEU A 137 -20.16 -7.76 -20.90
N LYS A 138 -19.56 -8.10 -19.76
CA LYS A 138 -19.99 -7.68 -18.44
C LYS A 138 -19.25 -6.40 -18.04
N ILE A 139 -19.99 -5.36 -17.67
CA ILE A 139 -19.46 -4.05 -17.28
C ILE A 139 -19.81 -3.79 -15.82
N ILE A 140 -18.78 -3.52 -15.02
CA ILE A 140 -18.90 -3.17 -13.60
C ILE A 140 -17.94 -2.02 -13.31
N HIS A 141 -18.29 -1.13 -12.39
CA HIS A 141 -17.34 -0.13 -11.93
C HIS A 141 -16.14 -0.81 -11.28
N GLY A 142 -16.40 -1.88 -10.54
CA GLY A 142 -15.35 -2.65 -9.87
C GLY A 142 -14.75 -1.88 -8.69
N ASP A 143 -14.37 -2.65 -7.71
CA ASP A 143 -13.74 -2.21 -6.47
C ASP A 143 -12.35 -2.84 -6.30
N MET A 144 -11.79 -3.38 -7.37
CA MET A 144 -10.45 -3.98 -7.44
C MET A 144 -9.51 -3.19 -8.36
N VAL A 145 -8.29 -2.85 -7.93
CA VAL A 145 -7.25 -2.20 -8.74
C VAL A 145 -5.92 -2.95 -8.68
N ARG A 146 -5.21 -3.10 -9.81
CA ARG A 146 -3.90 -3.77 -9.92
C ARG A 146 -2.85 -2.88 -10.58
N LYS A 147 -1.56 -3.12 -10.29
CA LYS A 147 -0.44 -2.27 -10.68
C LYS A 147 -0.17 -2.19 -12.18
N PHE A 148 -0.29 -3.28 -12.91
CA PHE A 148 -0.08 -3.27 -14.35
C PHE A 148 -1.37 -3.23 -15.09
N SER A 149 -1.36 -2.43 -16.13
CA SER A 149 -2.27 -2.44 -17.23
C SER A 149 -2.52 -3.89 -17.67
N GLY A 150 -3.77 -4.39 -17.60
CA GLY A 150 -4.16 -5.75 -17.98
C GLY A 150 -4.25 -6.80 -16.87
N TYR A 151 -3.71 -6.56 -15.67
CA TYR A 151 -3.72 -7.59 -14.61
C TYR A 151 -5.00 -7.57 -13.77
N THR A 152 -5.64 -6.44 -13.57
CA THR A 152 -7.01 -6.36 -13.03
C THR A 152 -7.96 -7.02 -14.02
N ALA A 153 -7.84 -6.64 -15.28
CA ALA A 153 -8.58 -7.20 -16.39
C ALA A 153 -8.53 -8.73 -16.42
N ARG A 154 -7.34 -9.34 -16.28
CA ARG A 154 -7.19 -10.79 -16.20
C ARG A 154 -7.94 -11.41 -15.02
N GLY A 155 -7.93 -10.76 -13.87
CA GLY A 155 -8.51 -11.28 -12.66
C GLY A 155 -10.00 -11.39 -12.65
N GLU A 156 -10.64 -10.40 -13.17
CA GLU A 156 -12.08 -10.41 -13.28
C GLU A 156 -12.57 -11.37 -14.35
N LEU A 157 -11.81 -11.50 -15.43
CA LEU A 157 -12.06 -12.52 -16.43
C LEU A 157 -12.11 -13.92 -15.82
N GLU A 158 -11.14 -14.25 -14.95
CA GLU A 158 -11.06 -15.54 -14.28
C GLU A 158 -12.15 -15.72 -13.19
N LYS A 159 -12.56 -14.65 -12.49
CA LYS A 159 -13.59 -14.68 -11.44
C LYS A 159 -15.00 -14.86 -12.00
N HIS A 160 -15.26 -14.22 -13.13
CA HIS A 160 -16.60 -14.17 -13.70
C HIS A 160 -16.79 -15.15 -14.86
N ASP A 161 -15.72 -15.81 -15.32
CA ASP A 161 -15.69 -16.69 -16.50
C ASP A 161 -16.37 -16.06 -17.73
N CYS A 162 -16.28 -14.74 -17.81
CA CYS A 162 -16.80 -13.91 -18.89
C CYS A 162 -15.91 -12.69 -19.06
N SER A 163 -16.06 -11.95 -20.14
CA SER A 163 -15.33 -10.70 -20.36
C SER A 163 -15.85 -9.54 -19.51
N GLY A 164 -14.96 -8.68 -18.97
CA GLY A 164 -15.35 -7.58 -18.06
C GLY A 164 -14.27 -6.61 -17.55
N VAL A 165 -14.46 -5.87 -16.43
CA VAL A 165 -13.61 -4.75 -15.89
C VAL A 165 -13.62 -4.54 -14.33
N ASN A 166 -12.43 -4.25 -13.54
CA ASN A 166 -12.28 -3.88 -12.05
C ASN A 166 -10.93 -3.87 -11.20
N GLY A 167 -10.79 -4.04 -9.73
CA GLY A 167 -9.73 -3.76 -8.66
C GLY A 167 -9.29 -4.70 -7.42
N HIS A 168 -8.42 -4.44 -6.16
CA HIS A 168 -7.59 -5.35 -5.17
C HIS A 168 -7.56 -5.14 -3.62
N CYS A 169 -7.08 -6.15 -2.65
CA CYS A 169 -6.87 -6.01 -1.15
C CYS A 169 -6.02 -7.01 -0.32
N PHE A 170 -5.70 -6.70 1.03
CA PHE A 170 -5.04 -7.50 2.10
C PHE A 170 -5.98 -7.95 3.23
N SER A 171 -5.59 -9.00 4.03
CA SER A 171 -6.29 -9.37 5.28
C SER A 171 -6.13 -8.30 6.39
N GLU A 172 -7.09 -8.23 7.31
CA GLU A 172 -7.17 -7.18 8.36
C GLU A 172 -6.08 -7.24 9.44
N ASP A 173 -5.38 -8.38 9.59
CA ASP A 173 -4.32 -8.60 10.57
C ASP A 173 -2.95 -8.06 10.16
N VAL A 174 -2.82 -7.55 8.95
CA VAL A 174 -1.59 -6.95 8.44
C VAL A 174 -1.35 -5.59 9.09
N GLU A 175 -0.10 -5.34 9.48
CA GLU A 175 0.37 -4.04 9.98
C GLU A 175 1.21 -3.34 8.91
N VAL A 176 1.12 -2.02 8.87
CA VAL A 176 1.88 -1.15 7.96
C VAL A 176 2.84 -0.31 8.79
N LEU A 177 4.04 -0.08 8.28
CA LEU A 177 5.00 0.81 8.91
C LEU A 177 4.52 2.27 8.83
N THR A 178 4.54 2.98 9.95
CA THR A 178 4.23 4.43 10.03
C THR A 178 5.39 5.18 10.70
N PRO A 179 5.44 6.52 10.68
CA PRO A 179 6.44 7.28 11.43
C PRO A 179 6.41 7.03 12.95
N ASN A 180 5.29 6.52 13.45
CA ASN A 180 5.08 6.22 14.88
C ASN A 180 5.13 4.70 15.19
N GLY A 181 5.76 3.91 14.32
CA GLY A 181 5.87 2.46 14.44
C GLY A 181 4.80 1.68 13.64
N TRP A 182 4.63 0.41 13.99
CA TRP A 182 3.71 -0.50 13.29
C TRP A 182 2.25 -0.27 13.69
N LYS A 183 1.37 -0.14 12.70
CA LYS A 183 -0.07 0.07 12.89
C LYS A 183 -0.87 -0.88 11.99
N LYS A 184 -1.97 -1.46 12.51
CA LYS A 184 -2.82 -2.34 11.69
C LYS A 184 -3.36 -1.59 10.48
N ILE A 185 -3.34 -2.24 9.31
CA ILE A 185 -3.81 -1.66 8.06
C ILE A 185 -5.28 -1.21 8.14
N ILE A 186 -6.09 -1.96 8.91
CA ILE A 186 -7.50 -1.65 9.11
C ILE A 186 -7.70 -0.36 9.93
N ASP A 187 -6.71 0.05 10.73
CA ASP A 187 -6.77 1.25 11.59
C ASP A 187 -6.10 2.48 10.95
N ILE A 188 -5.37 2.32 9.84
CA ILE A 188 -4.78 3.42 9.08
C ILE A 188 -5.90 4.30 8.51
N LYS A 189 -5.74 5.61 8.57
CA LYS A 189 -6.66 6.60 7.98
C LYS A 189 -6.05 7.23 6.73
N VAL A 190 -6.91 7.70 5.82
CA VAL A 190 -6.48 8.57 4.72
C VAL A 190 -5.86 9.84 5.31
N GLY A 191 -4.77 10.32 4.73
CA GLY A 191 -3.96 11.41 5.24
C GLY A 191 -2.84 11.00 6.21
N GLU A 192 -2.86 9.77 6.77
CA GLU A 192 -1.72 9.25 7.54
C GLU A 192 -0.57 8.86 6.63
N THR A 193 0.63 8.91 7.18
CA THR A 193 1.87 8.59 6.47
C THR A 193 2.30 7.15 6.73
N VAL A 194 2.73 6.44 5.69
CA VAL A 194 3.18 5.04 5.76
C VAL A 194 4.50 4.83 5.03
N GLY A 195 5.25 3.82 5.46
CA GLY A 195 6.53 3.41 4.87
C GLY A 195 6.34 2.68 3.54
N THR A 196 7.06 3.14 2.54
CA THR A 196 7.06 2.65 1.16
C THR A 196 8.48 2.50 0.63
N ILE A 197 8.63 1.97 -0.56
CA ILE A 197 9.88 2.06 -1.33
C ILE A 197 9.63 2.63 -2.73
N THR A 198 10.62 3.33 -3.27
CA THR A 198 10.67 3.63 -4.71
C THR A 198 10.96 2.34 -5.50
N LYS A 199 10.40 2.22 -6.71
CA LYS A 199 10.57 0.98 -7.50
C LYS A 199 11.87 0.93 -8.29
N ASP A 200 12.42 2.08 -8.65
CA ASP A 200 13.61 2.16 -9.51
C ASP A 200 14.87 1.70 -8.75
N ASN A 201 15.09 2.22 -7.55
CA ASN A 201 16.28 1.94 -6.74
C ASN A 201 15.97 1.28 -5.39
N GLN A 202 14.69 0.95 -5.11
CA GLN A 202 14.21 0.30 -3.88
C GLN A 202 14.60 1.05 -2.60
N THR A 203 14.62 2.38 -2.69
CA THR A 203 14.92 3.29 -1.58
C THR A 203 13.69 3.48 -0.70
N PHE A 204 13.91 3.47 0.61
CA PHE A 204 12.88 3.78 1.60
C PHE A 204 12.39 5.23 1.49
N GLU A 205 11.07 5.41 1.56
CA GLU A 205 10.40 6.71 1.68
C GLU A 205 9.13 6.59 2.51
N TYR A 206 8.71 7.70 3.11
CA TYR A 206 7.38 7.84 3.67
C TYR A 206 6.43 8.49 2.67
N ASN A 207 5.25 7.89 2.45
CA ASN A 207 4.21 8.47 1.61
C ASN A 207 2.90 8.61 2.38
N THR A 208 2.12 9.65 2.04
CA THR A 208 0.79 9.86 2.57
C THR A 208 -0.20 8.88 1.93
N VAL A 209 -1.08 8.31 2.74
CA VAL A 209 -2.19 7.46 2.28
C VAL A 209 -3.25 8.34 1.66
N THR A 210 -3.50 8.19 0.38
CA THR A 210 -4.51 8.96 -0.36
C THR A 210 -5.89 8.34 -0.28
N ASP A 211 -5.96 7.00 -0.27
CA ASP A 211 -7.21 6.25 -0.20
C ASP A 211 -7.09 4.99 0.63
N LYS A 212 -8.22 4.54 1.15
CA LYS A 212 -8.35 3.30 1.90
C LYS A 212 -9.63 2.57 1.53
N PHE A 213 -9.51 1.29 1.22
CA PHE A 213 -10.62 0.40 0.91
C PHE A 213 -10.71 -0.72 1.94
N VAL A 214 -11.93 -1.08 2.34
CA VAL A 214 -12.21 -2.18 3.27
C VAL A 214 -13.40 -2.99 2.73
N TYR A 215 -13.18 -4.29 2.53
CA TYR A 215 -14.21 -5.21 2.07
C TYR A 215 -14.53 -6.25 3.13
N ASN A 216 -15.82 -6.57 3.26
CA ASN A 216 -16.31 -7.54 4.24
C ASN A 216 -16.58 -8.89 3.56
N ASN A 217 -16.56 -9.96 4.37
CA ASN A 217 -17.01 -11.31 3.96
C ASN A 217 -16.21 -11.95 2.81
N TYR A 218 -14.90 -11.76 2.77
CA TYR A 218 -14.03 -12.50 1.86
C TYR A 218 -14.04 -13.99 2.24
N LYS A 219 -14.17 -14.88 1.25
CA LYS A 219 -14.37 -16.32 1.50
C LYS A 219 -13.07 -17.13 1.48
N GLU A 220 -12.05 -16.65 0.75
CA GLU A 220 -10.75 -17.32 0.64
C GLU A 220 -9.63 -16.33 0.37
N LEU A 221 -8.43 -16.62 0.87
CA LEU A 221 -7.22 -15.86 0.63
C LEU A 221 -6.07 -16.79 0.21
N TYR A 222 -5.10 -16.23 -0.49
CA TYR A 222 -3.83 -16.89 -0.82
C TYR A 222 -2.86 -16.68 0.34
N HIS A 223 -2.58 -17.76 1.06
CA HIS A 223 -1.61 -17.78 2.14
C HIS A 223 -0.22 -18.06 1.59
N ILE A 224 0.64 -17.05 1.58
CA ILE A 224 2.05 -17.14 1.19
C ILE A 224 2.86 -17.36 2.45
N LYS A 225 3.37 -18.59 2.64
CA LYS A 225 4.02 -19.00 3.88
C LYS A 225 5.38 -19.64 3.66
N SER A 226 6.37 -19.13 4.37
CA SER A 226 7.71 -19.71 4.54
C SER A 226 8.20 -19.46 5.96
N SER A 227 9.44 -19.85 6.27
CA SER A 227 10.07 -19.47 7.54
C SER A 227 10.21 -17.94 7.70
N ILE A 228 10.27 -17.19 6.59
CA ILE A 228 10.57 -15.74 6.55
C ILE A 228 9.35 -14.89 6.19
N VAL A 229 8.41 -15.39 5.41
CA VAL A 229 7.19 -14.68 4.97
C VAL A 229 5.98 -15.43 5.48
N ASP A 230 4.96 -14.71 5.95
CA ASP A 230 3.68 -15.27 6.37
C ASP A 230 2.60 -14.22 6.19
N ILE A 231 1.95 -14.19 5.01
CA ILE A 231 0.96 -13.18 4.63
C ILE A 231 -0.25 -13.81 3.96
N MET A 232 -1.44 -13.30 4.25
CA MET A 232 -2.68 -13.66 3.59
C MET A 232 -3.17 -12.50 2.74
N VAL A 233 -3.35 -12.76 1.45
CA VAL A 233 -3.74 -11.75 0.45
C VAL A 233 -4.82 -12.29 -0.47
N THR A 234 -5.55 -11.40 -1.13
CA THR A 234 -6.48 -11.82 -2.18
C THR A 234 -5.72 -12.46 -3.35
N ASP A 235 -6.40 -13.26 -4.14
CA ASP A 235 -5.83 -14.00 -5.29
C ASP A 235 -5.03 -13.09 -6.23
N LYS A 236 -5.48 -11.89 -6.37
CA LYS A 236 -4.99 -10.87 -7.30
C LYS A 236 -4.07 -9.82 -6.67
N HIS A 237 -3.78 -9.97 -5.39
CA HIS A 237 -2.89 -9.04 -4.71
C HIS A 237 -1.53 -8.94 -5.40
N GLY A 238 -1.10 -7.71 -5.73
CA GLY A 238 0.17 -7.43 -6.39
C GLY A 238 1.37 -7.75 -5.48
N LEU A 239 2.25 -8.58 -5.96
CA LEU A 239 3.51 -8.96 -5.31
C LEU A 239 4.70 -8.40 -6.10
N LEU A 240 5.78 -8.09 -5.40
CA LEU A 240 6.99 -7.53 -5.97
C LEU A 240 8.18 -8.45 -5.67
N GLY A 241 8.89 -8.91 -6.69
CA GLY A 241 10.03 -9.80 -6.49
C GLY A 241 11.02 -9.81 -7.65
N PHE A 242 12.29 -10.02 -7.34
CA PHE A 242 13.31 -10.24 -8.35
C PHE A 242 13.19 -11.66 -8.91
N ASN A 243 12.96 -11.76 -10.20
CA ASN A 243 13.03 -13.05 -10.92
C ASN A 243 14.46 -13.61 -10.82
N GLN A 244 14.61 -14.85 -10.35
CA GLN A 244 15.93 -15.43 -10.15
C GLN A 244 16.70 -15.71 -11.44
N ASP A 245 15.98 -15.94 -12.55
CA ASP A 245 16.59 -16.29 -13.82
C ASP A 245 17.08 -15.06 -14.59
N THR A 246 16.37 -13.93 -14.47
CA THR A 246 16.69 -12.68 -15.19
C THR A 246 17.33 -11.61 -14.32
N GLY A 247 17.25 -11.74 -13.00
CA GLY A 247 17.68 -10.72 -12.04
C GLY A 247 16.82 -9.45 -12.02
N LYS A 248 15.77 -9.37 -12.86
CA LYS A 248 14.90 -8.18 -12.97
C LYS A 248 13.83 -8.18 -11.89
N LEU A 249 13.49 -6.99 -11.43
CA LEU A 249 12.34 -6.79 -10.56
C LEU A 249 11.07 -6.93 -11.40
N GLU A 250 10.23 -7.88 -11.03
CA GLU A 250 8.97 -8.18 -11.69
C GLU A 250 7.82 -8.01 -10.71
N ASP A 251 6.69 -7.63 -11.26
CA ASP A 251 5.43 -7.52 -10.55
C ASP A 251 4.52 -8.66 -11.04
N PHE A 252 3.82 -9.32 -10.12
CA PHE A 252 2.92 -10.44 -10.40
C PHE A 252 1.91 -10.59 -9.26
N ASP A 253 0.84 -11.35 -9.49
CA ASP A 253 -0.18 -11.57 -8.46
C ASP A 253 0.02 -12.88 -7.68
N ALA A 254 -0.67 -13.00 -6.55
CA ALA A 254 -0.57 -14.18 -5.68
C ALA A 254 -1.06 -15.46 -6.37
N LYS A 255 -2.07 -15.36 -7.24
CA LYS A 255 -2.55 -16.51 -8.03
C LYS A 255 -1.52 -16.95 -9.06
N TYR A 256 -0.89 -16.02 -9.79
CA TYR A 256 0.20 -16.35 -10.70
C TYR A 256 1.37 -17.04 -9.97
N LEU A 257 1.75 -16.51 -8.79
CA LEU A 257 2.80 -17.12 -7.97
C LEU A 257 2.46 -18.57 -7.60
N SER A 258 1.19 -18.88 -7.34
CA SER A 258 0.75 -20.25 -7.01
C SER A 258 0.87 -21.25 -8.15
N GLN A 259 0.95 -20.77 -9.38
CA GLN A 259 0.92 -21.61 -10.61
C GLN A 259 2.25 -21.64 -11.35
N THR A 260 3.07 -20.58 -11.24
CA THR A 260 4.32 -20.44 -12.01
C THR A 260 5.41 -21.40 -11.54
N LYS A 261 6.28 -21.80 -12.47
CA LYS A 261 7.52 -22.52 -12.16
C LYS A 261 8.69 -21.58 -11.85
N LYS A 262 8.54 -20.27 -12.10
CA LYS A 262 9.57 -19.27 -11.80
C LYS A 262 9.77 -19.13 -10.29
N ARG A 263 10.97 -18.72 -9.89
CA ARG A 263 11.36 -18.45 -8.51
C ARG A 263 11.64 -16.96 -8.35
N TYR A 264 11.12 -16.39 -7.28
CA TYR A 264 11.26 -14.95 -7.01
C TYR A 264 11.95 -14.69 -5.67
N LYS A 265 12.81 -13.68 -5.63
CA LYS A 265 13.36 -13.14 -4.38
C LYS A 265 12.51 -11.95 -3.94
N PHE A 266 11.77 -12.12 -2.86
CA PHE A 266 10.95 -11.08 -2.24
C PHE A 266 11.81 -10.20 -1.35
N MET A 267 11.52 -8.90 -1.31
CA MET A 267 12.12 -7.94 -0.40
C MET A 267 11.38 -7.98 0.94
N CYS A 268 12.13 -8.23 2.01
CA CYS A 268 11.62 -8.19 3.38
C CYS A 268 12.05 -6.90 4.13
N ALA A 269 12.79 -6.04 3.47
CA ALA A 269 13.21 -4.71 3.89
C ALA A 269 13.49 -3.87 2.63
N SER A 270 13.59 -2.54 2.75
CA SER A 270 14.10 -1.68 1.68
C SER A 270 15.54 -2.10 1.32
N LEU A 271 16.01 -1.82 0.11
CA LEU A 271 17.41 -2.10 -0.23
C LEU A 271 18.31 -0.91 0.09
N GLN A 272 17.77 0.29 0.07
CA GLN A 272 18.48 1.54 0.35
C GLN A 272 17.66 2.45 1.27
N ASN A 273 18.35 3.29 2.02
CA ASN A 273 17.76 4.37 2.81
C ASN A 273 18.60 5.63 2.61
N SER A 274 17.98 6.69 2.08
CA SER A 274 18.60 8.00 1.82
C SER A 274 18.59 8.92 3.05
N THR A 275 18.10 8.49 4.20
CA THR A 275 18.05 9.28 5.44
C THR A 275 19.48 9.67 5.85
N VAL A 276 19.68 10.94 6.20
CA VAL A 276 20.98 11.44 6.70
C VAL A 276 21.42 10.69 7.96
N GLY A 277 20.46 10.25 8.76
CA GLY A 277 20.68 9.56 10.02
C GLY A 277 20.54 10.47 11.23
N ILE A 278 20.90 9.93 12.38
CA ILE A 278 20.88 10.65 13.66
C ILE A 278 22.21 11.40 13.78
N ASP A 279 22.16 12.64 14.25
CA ASP A 279 23.36 13.42 14.58
C ASP A 279 23.93 12.93 15.92
N ILE A 280 24.73 11.87 15.83
CA ILE A 280 25.38 11.21 16.98
C ILE A 280 26.69 10.54 16.52
N GLU A 281 27.71 10.63 17.34
CA GLU A 281 28.97 9.93 17.14
C GLU A 281 28.78 8.40 17.30
N ASP A 282 29.45 7.62 16.44
CA ASP A 282 29.30 6.15 16.37
C ASP A 282 29.52 5.44 17.71
N ASN A 283 30.57 5.82 18.45
CA ASN A 283 30.89 5.21 19.75
C ASN A 283 29.85 5.59 20.82
N LEU A 284 29.33 6.80 20.77
CA LEU A 284 28.23 7.20 21.66
C LEU A 284 26.93 6.42 21.35
N LEU A 285 26.61 6.23 20.06
CA LEU A 285 25.48 5.39 19.65
C LEU A 285 25.64 3.96 20.18
N ARG A 286 26.83 3.37 20.04
CA ARG A 286 27.15 2.03 20.58
C ARG A 286 26.99 1.99 22.11
N LEU A 287 27.45 3.01 22.82
CA LEU A 287 27.31 3.10 24.26
C LEU A 287 25.85 3.18 24.69
N ILE A 288 25.00 3.94 24.00
CA ILE A 288 23.56 4.02 24.30
C ILE A 288 22.90 2.65 24.16
N VAL A 289 23.24 1.89 23.11
CA VAL A 289 22.76 0.50 22.94
C VAL A 289 23.22 -0.39 24.11
N ASN A 290 24.48 -0.28 24.54
CA ASN A 290 25.00 -1.01 25.72
C ASN A 290 24.22 -0.66 27.00
N ILE A 291 23.93 0.64 27.20
CA ILE A 291 23.15 1.09 28.35
C ILE A 291 21.75 0.47 28.32
N CYS A 292 21.09 0.47 27.15
CA CYS A 292 19.77 -0.15 26.99
C CYS A 292 19.79 -1.63 27.38
N ALA A 293 20.79 -2.37 26.95
CA ALA A 293 20.91 -3.80 27.20
C ALA A 293 21.29 -4.09 28.66
N ASP A 294 22.51 -3.75 29.04
CA ASP A 294 23.16 -4.19 30.28
C ASP A 294 23.33 -3.08 31.36
N GLY A 295 23.05 -1.80 31.02
CA GLY A 295 23.27 -0.67 31.93
C GLY A 295 22.19 -0.52 33.02
N SER A 296 22.53 0.16 34.10
CA SER A 296 21.62 0.64 35.16
C SER A 296 21.86 2.11 35.41
N LEU A 297 20.79 2.90 35.40
CA LEU A 297 20.84 4.35 35.61
C LEU A 297 20.76 4.64 37.11
N GLU A 298 21.68 5.46 37.64
CA GLU A 298 21.66 5.92 39.03
C GLU A 298 21.04 7.32 39.14
N ALA A 299 20.40 7.64 40.24
CA ALA A 299 19.83 8.96 40.50
C ALA A 299 20.87 10.09 40.43
N SER A 300 22.16 9.77 40.65
CA SER A 300 23.27 10.70 40.50
C SER A 300 23.66 11.02 39.05
N GLY A 301 23.00 10.39 38.06
CA GLY A 301 23.39 10.45 36.66
C GLY A 301 24.54 9.50 36.29
N ALA A 302 25.14 8.78 37.24
CA ALA A 302 26.12 7.75 36.92
C ALA A 302 25.45 6.55 36.27
N ILE A 303 26.21 5.80 35.47
CA ILE A 303 25.72 4.61 34.75
C ILE A 303 26.54 3.42 35.18
N ARG A 304 25.87 2.34 35.58
CA ARG A 304 26.51 1.14 36.12
C ARG A 304 26.21 -0.09 35.29
N PHE A 305 27.22 -0.91 35.07
CA PHE A 305 27.14 -2.21 34.42
C PHE A 305 27.64 -3.32 35.34
N HIS A 306 26.91 -4.44 35.38
CA HIS A 306 27.29 -5.66 36.07
C HIS A 306 27.48 -6.77 35.04
N LEU A 307 28.73 -6.99 34.60
CA LEU A 307 29.03 -7.89 33.48
C LEU A 307 29.80 -9.13 33.99
N LYS A 308 29.45 -10.30 33.44
CA LYS A 308 30.12 -11.56 33.72
C LYS A 308 31.02 -12.01 32.56
N LYS A 309 30.60 -11.76 31.31
CA LYS A 309 31.29 -12.24 30.11
C LYS A 309 32.48 -11.32 29.78
N GLU A 310 33.69 -11.90 29.76
CA GLU A 310 34.93 -11.16 29.51
C GLU A 310 34.88 -10.34 28.18
N ARG A 311 34.27 -10.91 27.15
CA ARG A 311 34.10 -10.21 25.85
C ARG A 311 33.31 -8.90 25.98
N LYS A 312 32.23 -8.88 26.81
CA LYS A 312 31.42 -7.66 27.04
C LYS A 312 32.21 -6.64 27.86
N ILE A 313 32.99 -7.12 28.86
CA ILE A 313 33.83 -6.28 29.71
C ILE A 313 34.87 -5.56 28.86
N LYS A 314 35.66 -6.32 28.08
CA LYS A 314 36.70 -5.76 27.22
C LYS A 314 36.14 -4.77 26.19
N HIS A 315 35.00 -5.14 25.56
CA HIS A 315 34.33 -4.30 24.58
C HIS A 315 33.85 -2.97 25.19
N LEU A 316 33.19 -3.02 26.35
CA LEU A 316 32.72 -1.80 27.02
C LEU A 316 33.86 -0.91 27.48
N ILE A 317 34.94 -1.48 28.03
CA ILE A 317 36.12 -0.72 28.45
C ILE A 317 36.74 0.01 27.24
N GLN A 318 36.94 -0.69 26.14
CA GLN A 318 37.49 -0.07 24.91
C GLN A 318 36.60 1.08 24.43
N LEU A 319 35.27 0.91 24.43
CA LEU A 319 34.32 1.90 24.03
C LEU A 319 34.36 3.17 24.91
N LEU A 320 34.53 2.99 26.22
CA LEU A 320 34.67 4.08 27.17
C LEU A 320 36.01 4.84 27.03
N ASP A 321 37.10 4.08 26.77
CA ASP A 321 38.42 4.65 26.49
C ASP A 321 38.40 5.48 25.20
N ASP A 322 37.77 4.98 24.12
CA ASP A 322 37.63 5.67 22.84
C ASP A 322 36.82 6.96 22.99
N LEU A 323 35.82 6.98 23.88
CA LEU A 323 35.01 8.17 24.18
C LEU A 323 35.70 9.13 25.17
N GLY A 324 36.81 8.72 25.79
CA GLY A 324 37.51 9.51 26.80
C GLY A 324 36.72 9.72 28.10
N TYR A 325 35.82 8.78 28.46
CA TYR A 325 34.95 8.90 29.63
C TYR A 325 35.64 8.39 30.88
N ASP A 326 35.36 9.05 32.02
CA ASP A 326 35.84 8.62 33.33
C ASP A 326 34.97 7.49 33.90
N TYR A 327 35.59 6.38 34.17
CA TYR A 327 34.91 5.21 34.75
C TYR A 327 35.74 4.54 35.81
N SER A 328 35.15 3.64 36.58
CA SER A 328 35.84 2.77 37.54
C SER A 328 35.47 1.32 37.25
N VAL A 329 36.46 0.43 37.38
CA VAL A 329 36.29 -1.02 37.27
C VAL A 329 36.56 -1.64 38.63
N LYS A 330 35.61 -2.42 39.17
CA LYS A 330 35.76 -3.13 40.44
C LYS A 330 35.25 -4.57 40.32
N PRO A 331 35.94 -5.56 40.83
CA PRO A 331 35.37 -6.90 40.96
C PRO A 331 34.17 -6.85 41.91
N SER A 332 33.12 -7.61 41.58
CA SER A 332 31.93 -7.76 42.40
C SER A 332 31.79 -9.19 42.91
N GLN A 333 30.92 -9.41 43.88
CA GLN A 333 30.57 -10.77 44.32
C GLN A 333 30.00 -11.58 43.16
N LYS A 334 30.16 -12.89 43.14
CA LYS A 334 29.66 -13.82 42.12
C LYS A 334 30.34 -13.73 40.74
N GLU A 335 31.64 -13.52 40.69
CA GLU A 335 32.45 -13.51 39.44
C GLU A 335 31.95 -12.48 38.40
N THR A 336 31.38 -11.36 38.84
CA THR A 336 30.99 -10.27 37.98
C THR A 336 31.94 -9.09 38.13
N THR A 337 32.07 -8.31 37.05
CA THR A 337 32.80 -7.04 37.04
C THR A 337 31.79 -5.89 37.03
N ASN A 338 31.97 -4.96 37.95
CA ASN A 338 31.19 -3.73 38.03
C ASN A 338 31.97 -2.62 37.34
N ILE A 339 31.42 -2.10 36.25
CA ILE A 339 31.95 -0.92 35.53
C ILE A 339 30.98 0.23 35.78
N ARG A 340 31.49 1.37 36.24
CA ARG A 340 30.67 2.53 36.57
C ARG A 340 31.21 3.77 35.91
N ILE A 341 30.45 4.35 34.97
CA ILE A 341 30.70 5.66 34.35
C ILE A 341 30.38 6.72 35.41
N LYS A 342 31.30 7.69 35.61
CA LYS A 342 31.08 8.78 36.56
C LYS A 342 29.95 9.69 36.16
N SER A 343 29.31 10.35 37.13
CA SER A 343 28.17 11.24 36.90
C SER A 343 28.48 12.37 35.92
N LYS A 344 29.70 12.90 35.89
CA LYS A 344 30.08 14.00 34.98
C LYS A 344 29.88 13.64 33.51
N ASP A 345 30.13 12.35 33.14
CA ASP A 345 30.00 11.87 31.77
C ASP A 345 28.66 11.15 31.54
N GLY A 346 28.13 10.53 32.60
CA GLY A 346 26.85 9.80 32.51
C GLY A 346 25.60 10.69 32.52
N LEU A 347 25.61 11.81 33.28
CA LEU A 347 24.44 12.68 33.43
C LEU A 347 23.98 13.29 32.10
N PRO A 348 24.85 13.83 31.23
CA PRO A 348 24.41 14.32 29.92
C PRO A 348 23.76 13.25 29.05
N ILE A 349 24.23 12.01 29.11
CA ILE A 349 23.66 10.89 28.40
C ILE A 349 22.26 10.56 28.93
N VAL A 350 22.14 10.50 30.27
CA VAL A 350 20.85 10.16 30.92
C VAL A 350 19.81 11.24 30.61
N GLU A 351 20.15 12.52 30.74
CA GLU A 351 19.25 13.64 30.46
C GLU A 351 18.82 13.71 29.00
N ARG A 352 19.76 13.44 28.07
CA ARG A 352 19.46 13.54 26.62
C ARG A 352 18.69 12.33 26.09
N TYR A 353 19.04 11.11 26.49
CA TYR A 353 18.56 9.89 25.84
C TYR A 353 17.68 9.02 26.72
N PHE A 354 17.66 9.20 28.03
CA PHE A 354 16.95 8.34 28.98
C PHE A 354 15.98 9.08 29.91
N ASN A 355 15.57 10.28 29.55
CA ASN A 355 14.59 11.07 30.33
C ASN A 355 13.22 10.38 30.48
N GLN A 356 12.89 9.46 29.56
CA GLN A 356 11.68 8.62 29.61
C GLN A 356 11.94 7.22 30.18
N GLY A 357 13.09 7.01 30.78
CA GLY A 357 13.51 5.73 31.33
C GLY A 357 14.43 4.92 30.41
N LYS A 358 14.93 3.81 30.93
CA LYS A 358 15.87 2.94 30.21
C LYS A 358 15.19 2.17 29.07
N GLN A 359 15.29 2.69 27.87
CA GLN A 359 14.87 2.05 26.62
C GLN A 359 15.60 2.69 25.44
N LEU A 360 15.65 2.00 24.30
CA LEU A 360 16.22 2.59 23.09
C LEU A 360 15.44 3.85 22.71
N PRO A 361 16.10 5.01 22.53
CA PRO A 361 15.43 6.26 22.18
C PRO A 361 14.62 6.15 20.88
N VAL A 362 13.39 6.67 20.87
CA VAL A 362 12.49 6.55 19.71
C VAL A 362 13.09 7.23 18.48
N GLU A 363 13.86 8.31 18.66
CA GLU A 363 14.55 9.01 17.57
C GLU A 363 15.53 8.12 16.79
N PHE A 364 15.92 6.96 17.32
CA PHE A 364 16.76 5.97 16.62
C PHE A 364 16.02 5.34 15.43
N ASN A 365 14.70 5.53 15.32
CA ASN A 365 13.96 5.20 14.11
C ASN A 365 14.46 5.96 12.86
N GLN A 366 15.19 7.07 13.04
CA GLN A 366 15.80 7.86 11.96
C GLN A 366 17.22 7.39 11.57
N ALA A 367 17.72 6.30 12.16
CA ALA A 367 19.03 5.75 11.85
C ALA A 367 19.16 5.45 10.34
N ASN A 368 20.31 5.86 9.76
CA ASN A 368 20.67 5.48 8.40
C ASN A 368 21.22 4.04 8.35
N GLN A 369 21.61 3.58 7.16
CA GLN A 369 22.05 2.19 6.96
C GLN A 369 23.32 1.84 7.73
N HIS A 370 24.27 2.78 7.86
CA HIS A 370 25.48 2.62 8.66
C HIS A 370 25.12 2.47 10.16
N GLN A 371 24.33 3.39 10.69
CA GLN A 371 23.91 3.39 12.09
C GLN A 371 23.06 2.16 12.45
N ALA A 372 22.18 1.71 11.54
CA ALA A 372 21.42 0.47 11.74
C ALA A 372 22.33 -0.77 11.83
N SER A 373 23.43 -0.78 11.08
CA SER A 373 24.45 -1.85 11.17
C SER A 373 25.18 -1.80 12.50
N LEU A 374 25.56 -0.61 13.00
CA LEU A 374 26.17 -0.43 14.32
C LEU A 374 25.24 -0.89 15.44
N ILE A 375 23.94 -0.52 15.38
CA ILE A 375 22.93 -0.96 16.35
C ILE A 375 22.83 -2.50 16.36
N LEU A 376 22.78 -3.15 15.20
CA LEU A 376 22.71 -4.60 15.09
C LEU A 376 23.96 -5.27 15.68
N GLU A 377 25.13 -4.78 15.32
CA GLU A 377 26.41 -5.29 15.85
C GLU A 377 26.44 -5.21 17.37
N GLU A 378 26.08 -4.05 17.92
CA GLU A 378 26.15 -3.79 19.34
C GLU A 378 25.16 -4.65 20.14
N TYR A 379 23.89 -4.74 19.68
CA TYR A 379 22.93 -5.68 20.28
C TYR A 379 23.41 -7.13 20.19
N SER A 380 24.14 -7.52 19.14
CA SER A 380 24.64 -8.88 19.01
C SER A 380 25.74 -9.22 20.06
N ILE A 381 26.46 -8.21 20.51
CA ILE A 381 27.47 -8.34 21.58
C ILE A 381 26.81 -8.39 22.96
N THR A 382 25.76 -7.60 23.16
CA THR A 382 25.06 -7.44 24.44
C THR A 382 23.95 -8.50 24.63
N ASP A 383 22.71 -8.21 24.24
CA ASP A 383 21.52 -9.04 24.46
C ASP A 383 21.17 -9.93 23.25
N GLY A 384 22.15 -10.21 22.42
CA GLY A 384 22.02 -11.03 21.24
C GLY A 384 23.01 -12.14 21.11
N ASN A 385 22.88 -12.91 20.04
CA ASN A 385 23.81 -13.94 19.63
C ASN A 385 23.96 -13.91 18.10
N LYS A 386 25.20 -13.97 17.63
CA LYS A 386 25.49 -14.22 16.21
C LYS A 386 25.53 -15.73 16.00
N ASN A 387 24.70 -16.23 15.07
CA ASN A 387 24.72 -17.64 14.75
C ASN A 387 26.03 -18.00 14.02
N SER A 388 26.84 -18.85 14.65
CA SER A 388 28.16 -19.28 14.13
C SER A 388 28.04 -19.97 12.75
N ASP A 389 26.94 -20.69 12.54
CA ASP A 389 26.71 -21.51 11.33
C ASP A 389 26.11 -20.74 10.16
N ALA A 390 25.62 -19.51 10.43
CA ALA A 390 24.99 -18.67 9.41
C ALA A 390 25.62 -17.28 9.39
N LYS A 391 26.56 -17.04 8.49
CA LYS A 391 27.40 -15.81 8.36
C LYS A 391 26.64 -14.46 8.44
N ARG A 392 25.30 -14.44 8.33
CA ARG A 392 24.46 -13.23 8.24
C ARG A 392 23.24 -13.25 9.17
N SER A 393 23.20 -14.16 10.15
CA SER A 393 22.05 -14.34 11.03
C SER A 393 22.37 -13.99 12.47
N TYR A 394 21.47 -13.23 13.11
CA TYR A 394 21.55 -12.78 14.48
C TYR A 394 20.23 -13.07 15.20
N GLN A 395 20.30 -13.26 16.51
CA GLN A 395 19.13 -13.29 17.38
C GLN A 395 19.29 -12.22 18.45
N LEU A 396 18.31 -11.32 18.55
CA LEU A 396 18.22 -10.29 19.58
C LEU A 396 17.03 -10.62 20.48
N ALA A 397 17.12 -10.24 21.75
CA ALA A 397 16.04 -10.48 22.70
C ALA A 397 15.83 -9.26 23.60
N SER A 398 14.57 -8.95 23.90
CA SER A 398 14.19 -7.95 24.90
C SER A 398 12.92 -8.38 25.64
N LYS A 399 12.80 -7.95 26.89
CA LYS A 399 11.55 -8.07 27.65
C LYS A 399 10.49 -7.06 27.20
N LYS A 400 10.91 -5.99 26.54
CA LYS A 400 10.03 -4.92 26.06
C LYS A 400 9.69 -5.14 24.59
N GLU A 401 8.40 -5.28 24.29
CA GLU A 401 7.92 -5.42 22.91
C GLU A 401 8.22 -4.19 22.07
N SER A 402 8.04 -2.99 22.66
CA SER A 402 8.30 -1.72 22.00
C SER A 402 9.73 -1.57 21.49
N GLU A 403 10.72 -2.10 22.22
CA GLU A 403 12.12 -2.07 21.79
C GLU A 403 12.37 -2.99 20.60
N ILE A 404 11.77 -4.18 20.59
CA ILE A 404 11.84 -5.11 19.46
C ILE A 404 11.11 -4.54 18.23
N ASP A 405 9.98 -3.84 18.42
CA ASP A 405 9.25 -3.18 17.35
C ASP A 405 10.05 -2.03 16.74
N LEU A 406 10.71 -1.21 17.57
CA LEU A 406 11.60 -0.16 17.11
C LEU A 406 12.80 -0.70 16.32
N LEU A 407 13.45 -1.75 16.83
CA LEU A 407 14.55 -2.42 16.11
C LEU A 407 14.07 -2.99 14.77
N GLN A 408 12.90 -3.59 14.73
CA GLN A 408 12.34 -4.12 13.50
C GLN A 408 12.01 -3.01 12.49
N GLU A 409 11.55 -1.85 12.95
CA GLU A 409 11.34 -0.65 12.14
C GLU A 409 12.66 -0.14 11.54
N ILE A 410 13.70 0.05 12.39
CA ILE A 410 15.03 0.48 11.95
C ILE A 410 15.56 -0.46 10.86
N PHE A 411 15.46 -1.77 11.09
CA PHE A 411 15.99 -2.78 10.17
C PHE A 411 15.20 -2.84 8.85
N ALA A 412 13.87 -2.73 8.90
CA ALA A 412 13.03 -2.74 7.70
C ALA A 412 13.33 -1.58 6.75
N LYS A 413 13.72 -0.42 7.28
CA LYS A 413 14.13 0.75 6.51
C LYS A 413 15.53 0.63 5.91
N ASN A 414 16.40 -0.20 6.49
CA ASN A 414 17.85 -0.19 6.28
C ASN A 414 18.44 -1.48 5.70
N GLY A 415 17.67 -2.23 4.92
CA GLY A 415 18.20 -3.39 4.20
C GLY A 415 18.40 -4.64 5.06
N ILE A 416 17.83 -4.68 6.25
CA ILE A 416 18.01 -5.77 7.21
C ILE A 416 16.64 -6.43 7.46
N ARG A 417 16.46 -7.65 6.99
CA ARG A 417 15.22 -8.38 7.25
C ARG A 417 15.18 -8.92 8.68
N SER A 418 13.98 -8.94 9.24
CA SER A 418 13.79 -9.45 10.60
C SER A 418 12.44 -10.12 10.80
N SER A 419 12.37 -11.01 11.80
CA SER A 419 11.14 -11.70 12.18
C SER A 419 11.00 -11.67 13.70
N LYS A 420 9.91 -11.10 14.20
CA LYS A 420 9.57 -11.01 15.62
C LYS A 420 8.82 -12.27 16.07
N ILE A 421 9.20 -12.80 17.24
CA ILE A 421 8.54 -13.95 17.88
C ILE A 421 8.33 -13.61 19.35
N ASN A 422 7.12 -13.78 19.86
CA ASN A 422 6.81 -13.73 21.29
C ASN A 422 7.10 -15.11 21.91
N ARG A 423 7.96 -15.17 22.93
CA ARG A 423 8.34 -16.38 23.69
C ARG A 423 7.62 -16.48 25.05
N GLY A 424 6.61 -15.62 25.29
CA GLY A 424 5.89 -15.54 26.55
C GLY A 424 6.61 -14.72 27.62
N THR A 425 7.87 -14.99 27.92
CA THR A 425 8.67 -14.24 28.89
C THR A 425 9.49 -13.10 28.31
N HIS A 426 9.69 -13.11 27.01
CA HIS A 426 10.45 -12.09 26.26
C HIS A 426 10.11 -12.17 24.76
N TYR A 427 10.49 -11.14 24.03
CA TYR A 427 10.38 -11.05 22.59
C TYR A 427 11.73 -11.30 21.95
N CYS A 428 11.75 -12.10 20.89
CA CYS A 428 12.94 -12.36 20.08
C CYS A 428 12.80 -11.75 18.69
N LEU A 429 13.89 -11.19 18.18
CA LEU A 429 14.01 -10.74 16.80
C LEU A 429 15.10 -11.57 16.11
N THR A 430 14.71 -12.43 15.18
CA THR A 430 15.64 -13.11 14.28
C THR A 430 15.96 -12.16 13.13
N VAL A 431 17.23 -11.84 12.96
CA VAL A 431 17.71 -10.82 12.03
C VAL A 431 18.65 -11.42 11.00
N ASN A 432 18.57 -10.96 9.75
CA ASN A 432 19.52 -11.35 8.71
C ASN A 432 19.82 -10.14 7.80
N THR A 433 21.10 -9.89 7.56
CA THR A 433 21.58 -8.76 6.73
C THR A 433 21.37 -8.95 5.22
N ASN A 434 20.76 -10.06 4.79
CA ASN A 434 20.26 -10.20 3.43
C ASN A 434 18.75 -9.86 3.41
N PRO A 435 18.34 -8.75 2.80
CA PRO A 435 16.93 -8.33 2.76
C PRO A 435 16.03 -9.23 1.92
N LEU A 436 16.59 -10.10 1.10
CA LEU A 436 15.87 -10.92 0.13
C LEU A 436 15.58 -12.33 0.65
N THR A 437 14.45 -12.90 0.24
CA THR A 437 14.10 -14.31 0.52
C THR A 437 13.47 -14.96 -0.71
N CYS A 438 13.79 -16.23 -0.98
CA CYS A 438 13.23 -16.96 -2.11
C CYS A 438 11.82 -17.48 -1.77
N ILE A 439 10.87 -17.20 -2.65
CA ILE A 439 9.50 -17.70 -2.60
C ILE A 439 9.16 -18.36 -3.94
N THR A 440 8.47 -19.49 -3.86
CA THR A 440 8.05 -20.30 -5.00
C THR A 440 6.58 -20.65 -4.87
N LYS A 441 5.98 -21.25 -5.88
CA LYS A 441 4.58 -21.72 -5.82
C LYS A 441 4.30 -22.67 -4.64
N ASN A 442 5.30 -23.43 -4.19
CA ASN A 442 5.14 -24.37 -3.06
C ASN A 442 4.90 -23.66 -1.71
N ASN A 443 5.19 -22.36 -1.66
CA ASN A 443 4.92 -21.51 -0.50
C ASN A 443 3.50 -20.95 -0.47
N VAL A 444 2.68 -21.18 -1.50
CA VAL A 444 1.35 -20.58 -1.65
C VAL A 444 0.28 -21.65 -1.50
N LYS A 445 -0.72 -21.38 -0.65
CA LYS A 445 -1.91 -22.21 -0.47
C LYS A 445 -3.15 -21.35 -0.44
N VAL A 446 -4.21 -21.77 -1.12
CA VAL A 446 -5.55 -21.17 -0.95
C VAL A 446 -6.10 -21.64 0.38
N THR A 447 -6.60 -20.71 1.17
CA THR A 447 -7.07 -20.95 2.54
C THR A 447 -8.44 -20.30 2.73
N PRO A 448 -9.44 -21.01 3.28
CA PRO A 448 -10.71 -20.40 3.65
C PRO A 448 -10.47 -19.21 4.59
N TYR A 449 -11.24 -18.15 4.39
CA TYR A 449 -11.15 -16.92 5.17
C TYR A 449 -12.56 -16.40 5.46
N SER A 450 -12.74 -15.83 6.64
CA SER A 450 -13.98 -15.15 7.01
C SER A 450 -13.61 -13.91 7.79
N GLY A 451 -13.53 -12.78 7.09
CA GLY A 451 -13.11 -11.52 7.69
C GLY A 451 -13.06 -10.38 6.69
N LYS A 452 -12.51 -9.27 7.14
CA LYS A 452 -12.32 -8.07 6.32
C LYS A 452 -10.98 -8.12 5.61
N VAL A 453 -10.94 -7.53 4.42
CA VAL A 453 -9.69 -7.23 3.73
C VAL A 453 -9.58 -5.72 3.52
N SER A 454 -8.36 -5.18 3.55
CA SER A 454 -8.12 -3.74 3.42
C SER A 454 -7.00 -3.44 2.45
N CYS A 455 -7.08 -2.30 1.80
CA CYS A 455 -6.11 -1.79 0.85
C CYS A 455 -5.87 -0.30 1.10
N LEU A 456 -4.65 0.18 0.86
CA LEU A 456 -4.28 1.59 0.98
C LEU A 456 -3.72 2.07 -0.35
N THR A 457 -4.03 3.28 -0.78
CA THR A 457 -3.38 3.92 -1.93
C THR A 457 -2.28 4.84 -1.46
N VAL A 458 -1.10 4.74 -2.08
CA VAL A 458 0.08 5.56 -1.81
C VAL A 458 0.85 5.85 -3.10
N LYS A 459 1.57 6.98 -3.15
CA LYS A 459 2.33 7.47 -4.30
C LYS A 459 3.23 6.41 -4.95
N ASN A 460 4.07 5.73 -4.19
CA ASN A 460 5.02 4.75 -4.74
C ASN A 460 4.35 3.43 -5.18
N GLY A 461 3.06 3.26 -4.86
CA GLY A 461 2.34 2.02 -5.13
C GLY A 461 2.98 0.79 -4.46
N THR A 462 3.70 0.98 -3.36
CA THR A 462 4.32 -0.06 -2.55
C THR A 462 4.06 0.20 -1.07
N LEU A 463 4.09 -0.82 -0.25
CA LEU A 463 3.98 -0.73 1.21
C LEU A 463 5.04 -1.60 1.87
N ILE A 464 5.61 -1.11 2.98
CA ILE A 464 6.36 -1.95 3.93
C ILE A 464 5.36 -2.42 4.98
N ILE A 465 5.11 -3.71 4.99
CA ILE A 465 4.14 -4.34 5.87
C ILE A 465 4.80 -5.33 6.83
N ARG A 466 4.07 -5.63 7.92
CA ARG A 466 4.37 -6.72 8.85
C ARG A 466 3.14 -7.62 8.99
N SER A 467 3.32 -8.91 8.84
CA SER A 467 2.28 -9.91 9.11
C SER A 467 2.86 -11.03 9.94
N LYS A 468 2.20 -11.36 11.05
CA LYS A 468 2.65 -12.37 12.02
C LYS A 468 4.11 -12.21 12.43
N GLY A 469 4.52 -10.96 12.66
CA GLY A 469 5.87 -10.56 13.06
C GLY A 469 6.92 -10.57 11.94
N LYS A 470 6.58 -10.86 10.70
CA LYS A 470 7.48 -10.92 9.54
C LYS A 470 7.26 -9.73 8.61
N THR A 471 8.34 -9.08 8.18
CA THR A 471 8.29 -7.92 7.29
C THR A 471 8.32 -8.30 5.82
N LEU A 472 7.63 -7.53 4.98
CA LEU A 472 7.57 -7.71 3.52
C LEU A 472 7.31 -6.37 2.83
N VAL A 473 7.87 -6.20 1.62
CA VAL A 473 7.54 -5.13 0.69
C VAL A 473 6.60 -5.66 -0.38
N THR A 474 5.49 -4.97 -0.63
CA THR A 474 4.42 -5.39 -1.54
C THR A 474 3.75 -4.20 -2.22
N GLN A 475 2.80 -4.41 -3.11
CA GLN A 475 2.24 -3.38 -4.00
C GLN A 475 0.81 -2.93 -3.77
N ASN A 476 0.45 -1.79 -4.47
CA ASN A 476 -0.91 -1.22 -4.54
C ASN A 476 -1.07 -0.10 -5.61
N THR A 477 -1.92 -0.22 -6.68
CA THR A 477 -2.14 0.83 -7.74
C THR A 477 -3.34 0.69 -8.69
N HIS A 478 -3.80 1.81 -9.41
CA HIS A 478 -4.89 1.95 -10.42
C HIS A 478 -4.42 2.28 -11.85
N ARG A 479 -4.97 1.67 -12.94
CA ARG A 479 -4.53 1.92 -14.34
C ARG A 479 -5.52 1.57 -15.46
N LEU A 480 -5.29 2.15 -16.68
CA LEU A 480 -5.93 1.81 -17.97
C LEU A 480 -5.28 0.58 -18.61
N SER A 481 -6.06 -0.46 -19.00
CA SER A 481 -5.49 -1.65 -19.64
C SER A 481 -6.46 -2.65 -20.26
N ALA A 482 -5.89 -3.68 -20.94
CA ALA A 482 -6.63 -4.83 -21.46
C ALA A 482 -5.86 -6.14 -21.22
N TYR A 483 -6.59 -7.22 -20.94
CA TYR A 483 -6.05 -8.57 -20.90
C TYR A 483 -6.88 -9.52 -21.76
N TYR A 484 -6.20 -10.30 -22.62
CA TYR A 484 -6.82 -11.26 -23.52
C TYR A 484 -6.48 -12.69 -23.11
N TYR A 485 -7.47 -13.57 -23.13
CA TYR A 485 -7.33 -14.98 -22.79
C TYR A 485 -8.05 -15.86 -23.81
N LYS A 486 -7.35 -16.90 -24.30
CA LYS A 486 -7.88 -17.89 -25.25
C LYS A 486 -8.00 -19.23 -24.59
N THR A 487 -9.19 -19.85 -24.66
CA THR A 487 -9.39 -21.28 -24.45
C THR A 487 -9.57 -21.98 -25.80
N PRO A 488 -9.59 -23.31 -25.86
CA PRO A 488 -9.92 -24.02 -27.10
C PRO A 488 -11.31 -23.64 -27.67
N GLU A 489 -12.27 -23.26 -26.81
CA GLU A 489 -13.66 -23.01 -27.21
C GLU A 489 -13.97 -21.54 -27.43
N ARG A 490 -13.22 -20.61 -26.79
CA ARG A 490 -13.58 -19.18 -26.82
C ARG A 490 -12.44 -18.22 -26.53
N TYR A 491 -12.58 -16.98 -27.03
CA TYR A 491 -11.76 -15.82 -26.63
C TYR A 491 -12.48 -15.02 -25.57
N LEU A 492 -11.77 -14.66 -24.51
CA LEU A 492 -12.23 -13.79 -23.44
C LEU A 492 -11.29 -12.58 -23.31
N ALA A 493 -11.84 -11.43 -23.00
CA ALA A 493 -11.06 -10.22 -22.75
C ALA A 493 -11.64 -9.42 -21.58
N TRP A 494 -10.76 -8.81 -20.80
CA TRP A 494 -11.16 -7.89 -19.75
C TRP A 494 -10.38 -6.58 -19.86
N PHE A 495 -11.03 -5.45 -19.56
CA PHE A 495 -10.51 -4.12 -19.81
C PHE A 495 -10.61 -3.26 -18.56
N GLU A 496 -9.69 -2.30 -18.39
CA GLU A 496 -9.68 -1.26 -17.37
C GLU A 496 -9.87 0.09 -18.07
N ALA A 497 -10.84 0.91 -17.64
CA ALA A 497 -11.27 2.08 -18.41
C ALA A 497 -10.40 3.34 -18.20
N GLY A 498 -9.48 3.35 -17.24
CA GLY A 498 -8.77 4.59 -16.85
C GLY A 498 -9.71 5.58 -16.15
N CYS A 499 -9.27 6.84 -15.99
CA CYS A 499 -10.04 7.90 -15.34
C CYS A 499 -10.15 9.15 -16.20
N LEU A 500 -11.06 10.06 -15.85
CA LEU A 500 -11.18 11.41 -16.44
C LEU A 500 -11.04 12.50 -15.36
N CYS A 501 -10.65 12.13 -14.15
CA CYS A 501 -10.33 13.08 -13.09
C CYS A 501 -8.93 13.69 -13.25
N ASP A 502 -8.67 14.74 -12.48
CA ASP A 502 -7.33 15.30 -12.34
C ASP A 502 -6.36 14.22 -11.83
N ILE A 503 -5.32 13.91 -12.63
CA ILE A 503 -4.29 12.94 -12.30
C ILE A 503 -3.15 13.53 -11.45
N ASN A 504 -3.17 14.85 -11.20
CA ASN A 504 -2.23 15.56 -10.34
C ASN A 504 -2.96 16.41 -9.28
N PRO A 505 -3.96 15.86 -8.58
CA PRO A 505 -4.67 16.65 -7.58
C PRO A 505 -3.69 17.04 -6.45
N GLU A 506 -3.84 18.24 -5.90
CA GLU A 506 -2.97 18.79 -4.83
C GLU A 506 -2.81 17.87 -3.61
N TYR A 507 -3.72 16.92 -3.42
CA TYR A 507 -3.70 15.96 -2.32
C TYR A 507 -3.06 14.60 -2.65
N VAL A 508 -2.56 14.42 -3.90
CA VAL A 508 -1.86 13.21 -4.34
C VAL A 508 -0.56 13.59 -5.04
N ASP A 509 0.57 13.31 -4.42
CA ASP A 509 1.88 13.51 -5.05
C ASP A 509 2.16 12.42 -6.09
N ASN A 510 2.26 12.80 -7.38
CA ASN A 510 2.55 11.93 -8.53
C ASN A 510 1.65 10.67 -8.57
N PRO A 511 0.34 10.81 -8.70
CA PRO A 511 -0.55 9.69 -8.87
C PRO A 511 -0.18 8.90 -10.13
N ASN A 512 -0.21 7.58 -10.02
CA ASN A 512 0.08 6.70 -11.16
C ASN A 512 -1.22 6.39 -11.92
N TRP A 513 -2.08 7.38 -12.02
CA TRP A 513 -3.35 7.31 -12.73
C TRP A 513 -3.13 7.53 -14.22
N GLN A 514 -3.93 6.87 -15.03
CA GLN A 514 -3.89 7.04 -16.49
C GLN A 514 -5.24 7.55 -16.96
N GLN A 515 -5.25 8.73 -17.55
CA GLN A 515 -6.44 9.26 -18.16
C GLN A 515 -6.76 8.50 -19.44
N GLY A 516 -8.05 8.21 -19.62
CA GLY A 516 -8.55 7.54 -20.79
C GLY A 516 -9.92 6.92 -20.58
N PHE A 517 -10.38 6.27 -21.64
CA PHE A 517 -11.68 5.60 -21.71
C PHE A 517 -11.59 4.40 -22.66
N LEU A 518 -12.65 3.62 -22.77
CA LEU A 518 -12.74 2.52 -23.72
C LEU A 518 -13.68 2.88 -24.85
N TYR A 519 -13.29 2.53 -26.08
CA TYR A 519 -14.16 2.61 -27.26
C TYR A 519 -14.22 1.24 -27.94
N GLY A 520 -15.39 0.86 -28.45
CA GLY A 520 -15.53 -0.43 -29.08
C GLY A 520 -16.80 -0.58 -29.88
N TYR A 521 -17.01 -1.78 -30.38
CA TYR A 521 -18.27 -2.18 -30.98
C TYR A 521 -18.67 -3.59 -30.54
N ILE A 522 -19.96 -3.85 -30.63
CA ILE A 522 -20.54 -5.18 -30.45
C ILE A 522 -21.37 -5.55 -31.68
N GLU A 523 -21.23 -6.78 -32.13
CA GLU A 523 -21.97 -7.37 -33.24
C GLU A 523 -22.34 -8.80 -32.89
N LYS A 524 -23.64 -9.09 -32.69
CA LYS A 524 -24.13 -10.37 -32.14
C LYS A 524 -23.43 -10.70 -30.82
N ASP A 525 -22.66 -11.81 -30.77
CA ASP A 525 -21.91 -12.26 -29.60
C ASP A 525 -20.43 -11.87 -29.61
N SER A 526 -20.01 -11.12 -30.65
CA SER A 526 -18.62 -10.65 -30.82
C SER A 526 -18.50 -9.19 -30.41
N PHE A 527 -17.35 -8.84 -29.86
CA PHE A 527 -17.03 -7.44 -29.55
C PHE A 527 -15.56 -7.15 -29.84
N ALA A 528 -15.26 -5.87 -30.08
CA ALA A 528 -13.90 -5.34 -30.03
C ALA A 528 -13.88 -4.12 -29.12
N VAL A 529 -12.85 -4.01 -28.28
CA VAL A 529 -12.66 -2.88 -27.35
C VAL A 529 -11.24 -2.39 -27.46
N THR A 530 -11.07 -1.09 -27.57
CA THR A 530 -9.77 -0.41 -27.63
C THR A 530 -9.68 0.59 -26.49
N PRO A 531 -8.70 0.46 -25.59
CA PRO A 531 -8.37 1.50 -24.63
C PRO A 531 -7.87 2.75 -25.33
N ILE A 532 -8.43 3.90 -24.99
CA ILE A 532 -8.13 5.21 -25.58
C ILE A 532 -7.42 6.06 -24.52
N PRO A 533 -6.08 6.14 -24.53
CA PRO A 533 -5.35 6.97 -23.57
C PRO A 533 -5.46 8.46 -23.92
N ILE A 534 -5.59 9.28 -22.87
CA ILE A 534 -5.49 10.73 -22.93
C ILE A 534 -4.16 11.12 -22.25
N VAL A 535 -3.34 11.92 -22.93
CA VAL A 535 -2.07 12.43 -22.41
C VAL A 535 -2.00 13.91 -22.71
N ASP A 536 -1.83 14.73 -21.68
CA ASP A 536 -1.84 16.20 -21.78
C ASP A 536 -3.08 16.76 -22.50
N GLY A 537 -4.25 16.19 -22.18
CA GLY A 537 -5.52 16.58 -22.78
C GLY A 537 -5.67 16.20 -24.25
N LYS A 538 -4.87 15.26 -24.77
CA LYS A 538 -4.93 14.81 -26.17
C LYS A 538 -5.02 13.29 -26.26
N ILE A 539 -5.89 12.82 -27.12
CA ILE A 539 -6.00 11.39 -27.44
C ILE A 539 -4.75 10.93 -28.19
N LYS A 540 -4.13 9.86 -27.70
CA LYS A 540 -2.91 9.26 -28.26
C LYS A 540 -3.19 7.90 -28.90
N CYS A 541 -4.20 7.80 -29.75
CA CYS A 541 -4.49 6.62 -30.56
C CYS A 541 -4.39 6.94 -32.05
N VAL A 542 -3.80 5.99 -32.79
CA VAL A 542 -3.80 6.03 -34.25
C VAL A 542 -5.05 5.28 -34.72
N PHE A 543 -6.06 6.03 -35.18
CA PHE A 543 -7.18 5.47 -35.95
C PHE A 543 -6.82 5.57 -37.43
N ASN A 544 -6.89 4.48 -38.18
CA ASN A 544 -6.84 4.58 -39.65
C ASN A 544 -7.99 5.45 -40.14
N LYS A 545 -7.70 6.35 -41.07
CA LYS A 545 -8.68 7.33 -41.62
C LYS A 545 -9.86 6.71 -42.37
N GLU A 546 -9.98 5.41 -42.43
CA GLU A 546 -10.95 4.67 -43.26
C GLU A 546 -12.00 3.86 -42.47
N GLU A 547 -12.21 4.17 -41.16
CA GLU A 547 -13.33 3.57 -40.40
C GLU A 547 -14.23 4.62 -39.74
#